data_245b4643ca092bb304d29ef77050feba
#
_entry.id   245b4643ca092bb304d29ef77050feba
#
_cell.length_a   1.000
_cell.length_b   1.000
_cell.length_c   1.000
_cell.angle_alpha   90.00
_cell.angle_beta   90.00
_cell.angle_gamma   90.00
#
_symmetry.space_group_name_H-M   'P 1'
#
loop_
_entity.id
_entity.type
_entity.pdbx_description
1 polymer ?
#
loop_
_entity_poly.entity_id
_entity_poly.type
_entity_poly.pdbx_seq_one_letter_code
_entity_poly.pdbx_strand_id
1 'polypeptide(L)'
;MSSPSNESQEYVGFDTITQQMERKFLKRGFNLNVILVGESGMGKSTLINSIFASHLVDSMGRRTAQEVIRKTTEITPVTQTLEENGVHVRLTIIDTPGYGDQCNNEGCWVPVIKYIKDQHAAYLESELKPQRARVINDTRVHACLYFLNPGSRGLRPLDV
;
A
#
# COMPACT_ATOMS: atom_id res chain seq x y z
N MET A 1 -13.95 -53.55 -8.14
CA MET A 1 -14.34 -53.00 -6.80
C MET A 1 -13.66 -51.65 -6.66
N SER A 2 -14.38 -50.62 -7.02
CA SER A 2 -13.92 -49.22 -6.96
C SER A 2 -14.35 -48.65 -5.61
N SER A 3 -13.38 -48.22 -4.84
CA SER A 3 -13.58 -47.55 -3.56
C SER A 3 -14.29 -46.22 -3.75
N PRO A 4 -15.31 -45.88 -2.96
CA PRO A 4 -15.94 -44.57 -3.03
C PRO A 4 -14.97 -43.52 -2.48
N SER A 5 -14.71 -42.51 -3.29
CA SER A 5 -14.06 -41.27 -2.87
C SER A 5 -14.88 -40.64 -1.78
N ASN A 6 -14.28 -40.58 -0.59
CA ASN A 6 -14.83 -39.91 0.58
C ASN A 6 -14.78 -38.39 0.35
N GLU A 7 -15.80 -37.85 -0.29
CA GLU A 7 -16.06 -36.40 -0.26
C GLU A 7 -16.41 -36.06 1.17
N SER A 8 -15.44 -35.53 1.89
CA SER A 8 -15.65 -34.94 3.21
C SER A 8 -16.68 -33.83 3.04
N GLN A 9 -17.92 -34.10 3.46
CA GLN A 9 -18.97 -33.08 3.59
C GLN A 9 -18.42 -32.00 4.52
N GLU A 10 -18.06 -30.88 3.94
CA GLU A 10 -17.57 -29.72 4.66
C GLU A 10 -18.73 -29.24 5.56
N TYR A 11 -18.59 -29.44 6.87
CA TYR A 11 -19.61 -29.09 7.86
C TYR A 11 -19.80 -27.57 7.82
N VAL A 12 -20.96 -27.12 7.35
CA VAL A 12 -21.31 -25.71 7.23
C VAL A 12 -22.03 -25.31 8.52
N GLY A 13 -21.26 -24.81 9.50
CA GLY A 13 -21.78 -24.32 10.77
C GLY A 13 -21.29 -22.90 11.07
N PHE A 14 -21.80 -22.32 12.14
CA PHE A 14 -21.36 -21.00 12.61
C PHE A 14 -19.86 -20.93 12.88
N ASP A 15 -19.25 -22.02 13.33
CA ASP A 15 -17.82 -22.11 13.61
C ASP A 15 -16.96 -21.94 12.36
N THR A 16 -17.52 -22.19 11.17
CA THR A 16 -16.80 -22.07 9.90
C THR A 16 -17.07 -20.75 9.18
N ILE A 17 -17.87 -19.84 9.74
CA ILE A 17 -18.21 -18.55 9.09
C ILE A 17 -16.96 -17.74 8.77
N THR A 18 -16.02 -17.65 9.70
CA THR A 18 -14.76 -16.92 9.50
C THR A 18 -14.00 -17.47 8.31
N GLN A 19 -13.86 -18.81 8.22
CA GLN A 19 -13.18 -19.48 7.10
C GLN A 19 -13.92 -19.28 5.78
N GLN A 20 -15.25 -19.31 5.79
CA GLN A 20 -16.06 -19.07 4.59
C GLN A 20 -15.93 -17.62 4.12
N MET A 21 -15.92 -16.66 5.05
CA MET A 21 -15.69 -15.25 4.75
C MET A 21 -14.29 -15.04 4.16
N GLU A 22 -13.27 -15.63 4.76
CA GLU A 22 -11.90 -15.59 4.29
C GLU A 22 -11.79 -16.15 2.86
N ARG A 23 -12.28 -17.37 2.63
CA ARG A 23 -12.30 -17.98 1.28
C ARG A 23 -13.04 -17.12 0.25
N LYS A 24 -14.17 -16.54 0.62
CA LYS A 24 -14.94 -15.65 -0.25
C LYS A 24 -14.17 -14.36 -0.55
N PHE A 25 -13.50 -13.81 0.47
CA PHE A 25 -12.68 -12.62 0.35
C PHE A 25 -11.48 -12.86 -0.59
N LEU A 26 -10.76 -13.97 -0.39
CA LEU A 26 -9.63 -14.35 -1.22
C LEU A 26 -10.04 -14.61 -2.69
N LYS A 27 -11.16 -15.30 -2.92
CA LYS A 27 -11.69 -15.53 -4.27
C LYS A 27 -12.10 -14.25 -5.00
N ARG A 28 -12.62 -13.26 -4.26
CA ARG A 28 -13.05 -11.97 -4.82
C ARG A 28 -11.86 -11.07 -5.16
N GLY A 29 -10.74 -11.28 -4.48
CA GLY A 29 -9.62 -10.35 -4.48
C GLY A 29 -9.89 -9.13 -3.60
N PHE A 30 -8.86 -8.36 -3.33
CA PHE A 30 -8.96 -7.16 -2.49
C PHE A 30 -8.00 -6.06 -2.95
N ASN A 31 -8.33 -4.82 -2.56
CA ASN A 31 -7.47 -3.67 -2.76
C ASN A 31 -6.64 -3.44 -1.50
N LEU A 32 -5.35 -3.23 -1.68
CA LEU A 32 -4.43 -2.84 -0.61
C LEU A 32 -3.70 -1.56 -1.02
N ASN A 33 -3.96 -0.47 -0.29
CA ASN A 33 -3.35 0.83 -0.55
C ASN A 33 -2.36 1.14 0.59
N VAL A 34 -1.10 1.29 0.25
CA VAL A 34 0.00 1.49 1.20
C VAL A 34 0.71 2.79 0.89
N ILE A 35 0.87 3.65 1.88
CA ILE A 35 1.66 4.87 1.76
C ILE A 35 3.05 4.66 2.37
N LEU A 36 4.09 5.12 1.68
CA LEU A 36 5.47 5.06 2.13
C LEU A 36 5.92 6.45 2.57
N VAL A 37 6.37 6.57 3.81
CA VAL A 37 6.82 7.82 4.41
C VAL A 37 8.23 7.66 4.97
N GLY A 38 9.09 8.65 4.78
CA GLY A 38 10.46 8.63 5.30
C GLY A 38 11.40 9.51 4.48
N GLU A 39 12.63 9.69 4.95
CA GLU A 39 13.65 10.53 4.30
C GLU A 39 13.96 10.08 2.86
N SER A 40 14.46 11.03 2.07
CA SER A 40 14.98 10.74 0.74
C SER A 40 16.19 9.80 0.82
N GLY A 41 16.34 8.90 -0.14
CA GLY A 41 17.46 7.96 -0.14
C GLY A 41 17.30 6.74 0.76
N MET A 42 16.23 6.62 1.53
CA MET A 42 15.95 5.47 2.42
C MET A 42 15.54 4.19 1.67
N GLY A 43 15.49 4.23 0.36
CA GLY A 43 15.15 3.05 -0.44
C GLY A 43 13.65 2.84 -0.65
N LYS A 44 12.77 3.82 -0.37
CA LYS A 44 11.31 3.70 -0.60
C LYS A 44 10.99 3.26 -2.03
N SER A 45 11.45 4.00 -3.02
CA SER A 45 11.22 3.70 -4.44
C SER A 45 11.92 2.39 -4.87
N THR A 46 13.05 2.03 -4.27
CA THR A 46 13.72 0.75 -4.49
C THR A 46 12.87 -0.41 -3.97
N LEU A 47 12.26 -0.25 -2.80
CA LEU A 47 11.34 -1.24 -2.23
C LEU A 47 10.15 -1.48 -3.17
N ILE A 48 9.54 -0.40 -3.70
CA ILE A 48 8.44 -0.51 -4.66
C ILE A 48 8.85 -1.38 -5.85
N ASN A 49 9.99 -1.07 -6.45
CA ASN A 49 10.48 -1.80 -7.61
C ASN A 49 10.83 -3.26 -7.30
N SER A 50 11.31 -3.53 -6.09
CA SER A 50 11.60 -4.91 -5.64
C SER A 50 10.31 -5.70 -5.44
N ILE A 51 9.28 -5.12 -4.86
CA ILE A 51 7.98 -5.78 -4.65
C ILE A 51 7.33 -6.14 -5.99
N PHE A 52 7.38 -5.23 -6.94
CA PHE A 52 6.76 -5.45 -8.24
C PHE A 52 7.65 -6.19 -9.24
N ALA A 53 8.88 -6.52 -8.87
CA ALA A 53 9.91 -7.10 -9.77
C ALA A 53 10.02 -6.32 -11.10
N SER A 54 9.75 -5.02 -11.08
CA SER A 54 9.69 -4.16 -12.25
C SER A 54 10.14 -2.73 -11.90
N HIS A 55 10.63 -2.01 -12.90
CA HIS A 55 11.01 -0.60 -12.75
C HIS A 55 9.78 0.33 -12.90
N LEU A 56 8.79 0.18 -12.03
CA LEU A 56 7.55 0.95 -12.07
C LEU A 56 7.72 2.39 -11.61
N VAL A 57 8.67 2.61 -10.73
CA VAL A 57 9.07 3.95 -10.29
C VAL A 57 10.49 4.17 -10.81
N ASP A 58 10.78 5.35 -11.31
CA ASP A 58 12.14 5.74 -11.75
C ASP A 58 13.14 5.70 -10.56
N SER A 59 13.31 4.50 -10.00
CA SER A 59 14.48 4.18 -9.20
C SER A 59 15.58 3.92 -10.21
N MET A 60 16.22 4.97 -10.65
CA MET A 60 17.30 4.85 -11.60
C MET A 60 18.30 3.82 -11.08
N GLY A 61 18.56 2.82 -11.95
CA GLY A 61 19.57 1.80 -11.74
C GLY A 61 20.87 2.42 -11.26
N ARG A 62 21.68 1.63 -10.54
CA ARG A 62 22.97 2.03 -9.93
C ARG A 62 23.63 3.16 -10.70
N ARG A 63 23.42 4.38 -10.24
CA ARG A 63 24.07 5.56 -10.78
C ARG A 63 25.51 5.56 -10.32
N THR A 64 26.36 5.96 -11.21
CA THR A 64 27.71 6.38 -10.84
C THR A 64 27.60 7.44 -9.74
N ALA A 65 28.51 7.44 -8.78
CA ALA A 65 28.51 8.29 -7.58
C ALA A 65 28.43 9.81 -7.86
N GLN A 66 28.33 10.22 -9.11
CA GLN A 66 28.28 11.61 -9.59
C GLN A 66 26.89 12.10 -10.01
N GLU A 67 25.87 11.23 -10.08
CA GLU A 67 24.54 11.67 -10.49
C GLU A 67 23.68 12.10 -9.30
N VAL A 68 23.09 13.28 -9.39
CA VAL A 68 22.19 13.82 -8.38
C VAL A 68 20.97 12.92 -8.22
N ILE A 69 20.71 12.46 -6.98
CA ILE A 69 19.51 11.67 -6.66
C ILE A 69 18.29 12.54 -6.97
N ARG A 70 17.46 12.12 -7.91
CA ARG A 70 16.18 12.77 -8.15
C ARG A 70 15.30 12.57 -6.93
N LYS A 71 14.94 13.66 -6.28
CA LYS A 71 13.99 13.66 -5.18
C LYS A 71 12.58 13.54 -5.74
N THR A 72 11.77 12.69 -5.14
CA THR A 72 10.32 12.68 -5.38
C THR A 72 9.76 14.01 -4.93
N THR A 73 9.10 14.73 -5.82
CA THR A 73 8.55 16.08 -5.55
C THR A 73 7.06 16.06 -5.27
N GLU A 74 6.37 15.03 -5.73
CA GLU A 74 4.91 14.90 -5.64
C GLU A 74 4.53 13.51 -5.10
N ILE A 75 3.35 13.45 -4.47
CA ILE A 75 2.77 12.18 -4.02
C ILE A 75 2.26 11.44 -5.24
N THR A 76 2.86 10.29 -5.54
CA THR A 76 2.54 9.53 -6.75
C THR A 76 2.03 8.14 -6.40
N PRO A 77 0.77 7.81 -6.71
CA PRO A 77 0.25 6.46 -6.55
C PRO A 77 0.65 5.57 -7.74
N VAL A 78 1.18 4.40 -7.45
CA VAL A 78 1.47 3.35 -8.44
C VAL A 78 0.62 2.14 -8.11
N THR A 79 -0.19 1.69 -9.06
CA THR A 79 -1.11 0.55 -8.86
C THR A 79 -0.73 -0.60 -9.76
N GLN A 80 -0.68 -1.80 -9.19
CA GLN A 80 -0.50 -3.04 -9.93
C GLN A 80 -1.39 -4.15 -9.37
N THR A 81 -1.85 -5.02 -10.24
CA THR A 81 -2.57 -6.23 -9.84
C THR A 81 -1.57 -7.38 -9.76
N LEU A 82 -1.50 -7.99 -8.59
CA LEU A 82 -0.71 -9.17 -8.32
C LEU A 82 -1.66 -10.36 -8.21
N GLU A 83 -1.26 -11.49 -8.77
CA GLU A 83 -1.96 -12.76 -8.62
C GLU A 83 -0.99 -13.77 -8.05
N GLU A 84 -1.29 -14.27 -6.87
CA GLU A 84 -0.49 -15.28 -6.20
C GLU A 84 -1.41 -16.32 -5.58
N ASN A 85 -1.16 -17.60 -5.87
CA ASN A 85 -1.95 -18.72 -5.35
C ASN A 85 -3.46 -18.60 -5.62
N GLY A 86 -3.85 -17.99 -6.75
CA GLY A 86 -5.26 -17.78 -7.12
C GLY A 86 -5.94 -16.63 -6.36
N VAL A 87 -5.18 -15.81 -5.65
CA VAL A 87 -5.66 -14.60 -4.98
C VAL A 87 -5.27 -13.37 -5.81
N HIS A 88 -6.26 -12.54 -6.14
CA HIS A 88 -6.03 -11.28 -6.84
C HIS A 88 -5.89 -10.13 -5.83
N VAL A 89 -4.73 -9.50 -5.78
CA VAL A 89 -4.47 -8.32 -4.95
C VAL A 89 -4.20 -7.13 -5.85
N ARG A 90 -5.03 -6.11 -5.75
CA ARG A 90 -4.75 -4.81 -6.37
C ARG A 90 -3.97 -3.96 -5.36
N LEU A 91 -2.65 -3.98 -5.50
CA LEU A 91 -1.74 -3.23 -4.64
C LEU A 91 -1.51 -1.84 -5.22
N THR A 92 -1.83 -0.80 -4.44
CA THR A 92 -1.48 0.59 -4.75
C THR A 92 -0.46 1.06 -3.73
N ILE A 93 0.72 1.41 -4.21
CA ILE A 93 1.76 2.01 -3.38
C ILE A 93 1.82 3.50 -3.69
N ILE A 94 1.78 4.31 -2.64
CA ILE A 94 1.80 5.76 -2.70
C ILE A 94 3.17 6.21 -2.22
N ASP A 95 4.02 6.65 -3.16
CA ASP A 95 5.33 7.21 -2.83
C ASP A 95 5.16 8.68 -2.42
N THR A 96 5.85 9.07 -1.35
CA THR A 96 5.81 10.45 -0.85
C THR A 96 7.16 11.12 -1.01
N PRO A 97 7.16 12.46 -1.19
CA PRO A 97 8.39 13.24 -1.10
C PRO A 97 9.16 12.96 0.21
N GLY A 98 10.47 13.16 0.18
CA GLY A 98 11.32 12.93 1.34
C GLY A 98 10.82 13.68 2.59
N TYR A 99 10.40 12.93 3.57
CA TYR A 99 9.89 13.41 4.85
C TYR A 99 11.07 13.81 5.75
N GLY A 100 11.12 15.06 6.17
CA GLY A 100 12.20 15.51 7.05
C GLY A 100 13.51 15.88 6.33
N ASP A 101 13.49 16.06 5.01
CA ASP A 101 14.68 16.37 4.18
C ASP A 101 15.02 17.88 4.13
N GLN A 102 14.17 18.72 4.69
CA GLN A 102 14.35 20.17 4.61
C GLN A 102 15.11 20.72 5.82
N CYS A 103 15.68 21.91 5.66
CA CYS A 103 16.30 22.62 6.80
C CYS A 103 15.28 22.99 7.87
N ASN A 104 14.05 23.31 7.47
CA ASN A 104 12.89 23.45 8.35
C ASN A 104 11.88 22.34 8.01
N ASN A 105 11.68 21.43 8.94
CA ASN A 105 10.78 20.29 8.80
C ASN A 105 9.44 20.49 9.53
N GLU A 106 9.17 21.72 10.00
CA GLU A 106 7.90 22.03 10.64
C GLU A 106 6.76 21.83 9.64
N GLY A 107 5.79 21.00 10.04
CA GLY A 107 4.63 20.68 9.21
C GLY A 107 4.90 19.79 7.99
N CYS A 108 6.06 19.15 7.86
CA CYS A 108 6.36 18.24 6.73
C CYS A 108 5.39 17.04 6.63
N TRP A 109 4.69 16.72 7.71
CA TRP A 109 3.63 15.70 7.76
C TRP A 109 2.30 16.16 7.17
N VAL A 110 2.07 17.49 7.09
CA VAL A 110 0.77 18.06 6.68
C VAL A 110 0.31 17.56 5.29
N PRO A 111 1.15 17.53 4.25
CA PRO A 111 0.75 17.00 2.95
C PRO A 111 0.34 15.54 2.98
N VAL A 112 1.04 14.72 3.78
CA VAL A 112 0.77 13.27 3.93
C VAL A 112 -0.58 13.06 4.61
N ILE A 113 -0.80 13.74 5.74
CA ILE A 113 -2.08 13.67 6.48
C ILE A 113 -3.22 14.21 5.63
N LYS A 114 -3.01 15.30 4.91
CA LYS A 114 -4.01 15.85 4.00
C LYS A 114 -4.39 14.82 2.93
N TYR A 115 -3.40 14.21 2.27
CA TYR A 115 -3.66 13.18 1.28
C TYR A 115 -4.51 12.04 1.84
N ILE A 116 -4.15 11.51 3.02
CA ILE A 116 -4.90 10.44 3.67
C ILE A 116 -6.36 10.88 3.92
N LYS A 117 -6.55 12.06 4.49
CA LYS A 117 -7.89 12.60 4.77
C LYS A 117 -8.70 12.82 3.50
N ASP A 118 -8.09 13.33 2.44
CA ASP A 118 -8.75 13.58 1.15
C ASP A 118 -9.22 12.25 0.52
N GLN A 119 -8.42 11.16 0.59
CA GLN A 119 -8.83 9.85 0.11
C GLN A 119 -10.01 9.27 0.93
N HIS A 120 -10.00 9.43 2.24
CA HIS A 120 -11.12 9.01 3.08
C HIS A 120 -12.39 9.83 2.81
N ALA A 121 -12.27 11.14 2.63
CA ALA A 121 -13.38 12.02 2.30
C ALA A 121 -13.99 11.67 0.92
N ALA A 122 -13.17 11.43 -0.08
CA ALA A 122 -13.62 11.05 -1.42
C ALA A 122 -14.37 9.69 -1.41
N TYR A 123 -13.89 8.74 -0.62
CA TYR A 123 -14.57 7.46 -0.45
C TYR A 123 -15.94 7.66 0.22
N LEU A 124 -15.99 8.41 1.33
CA LEU A 124 -17.24 8.72 2.04
C LEU A 124 -18.24 9.45 1.14
N GLU A 125 -17.77 10.44 0.37
CA GLU A 125 -18.63 11.13 -0.60
C GLU A 125 -19.22 10.15 -1.63
N SER A 126 -18.44 9.18 -2.08
CA SER A 126 -18.91 8.16 -3.02
C SER A 126 -19.93 7.22 -2.40
N GLU A 127 -19.82 6.93 -1.10
CA GLU A 127 -20.82 6.13 -0.35
C GLU A 127 -22.13 6.89 -0.12
N LEU A 128 -22.07 8.19 0.10
CA LEU A 128 -23.24 9.03 0.39
C LEU A 128 -24.06 9.37 -0.85
N LYS A 129 -23.52 9.15 -2.07
CA LYS A 129 -24.26 9.43 -3.31
C LYS A 129 -25.51 8.55 -3.42
N PRO A 130 -26.72 9.11 -3.66
CA PRO A 130 -27.95 8.33 -3.80
C PRO A 130 -27.89 7.30 -4.94
N GLN A 131 -27.20 7.66 -6.03
CA GLN A 131 -26.95 6.81 -7.20
C GLN A 131 -25.51 6.29 -7.20
N ARG A 132 -25.16 5.52 -6.17
CA ARG A 132 -23.82 4.95 -6.06
C ARG A 132 -23.63 3.74 -6.98
N ALA A 133 -22.41 3.54 -7.45
CA ALA A 133 -22.01 2.31 -8.13
C ALA A 133 -22.15 1.11 -7.18
N ARG A 134 -22.49 -0.07 -7.71
CA ARG A 134 -22.61 -1.31 -6.92
C ARG A 134 -21.28 -1.68 -6.23
N VAL A 135 -20.18 -1.31 -6.83
CA VAL A 135 -18.83 -1.50 -6.28
C VAL A 135 -18.13 -0.15 -6.32
N ILE A 136 -17.81 0.39 -5.16
CA ILE A 136 -17.03 1.61 -5.02
C ILE A 136 -15.55 1.22 -5.03
N ASN A 137 -14.75 1.93 -5.82
CA ASN A 137 -13.30 1.73 -5.81
C ASN A 137 -12.74 2.29 -4.49
N ASP A 138 -12.11 1.43 -3.69
CA ASP A 138 -11.52 1.85 -2.42
C ASP A 138 -10.13 2.45 -2.66
N THR A 139 -10.03 3.76 -2.47
CA THR A 139 -8.78 4.52 -2.61
C THR A 139 -8.21 4.93 -1.25
N ARG A 140 -8.86 4.55 -0.16
CA ARG A 140 -8.39 4.87 1.20
C ARG A 140 -7.04 4.24 1.47
N VAL A 141 -6.21 4.93 2.24
CA VAL A 141 -4.93 4.38 2.70
C VAL A 141 -5.19 3.35 3.79
N HIS A 142 -4.76 2.11 3.58
CA HIS A 142 -4.96 0.99 4.51
C HIS A 142 -3.78 0.80 5.45
N ALA A 143 -2.56 1.11 5.00
CA ALA A 143 -1.35 0.97 5.80
C ALA A 143 -0.36 2.08 5.47
N CYS A 144 0.43 2.46 6.47
CA CYS A 144 1.54 3.38 6.34
C CYS A 144 2.83 2.67 6.73
N LEU A 145 3.81 2.64 5.82
CA LEU A 145 5.16 2.18 6.12
C LEU A 145 6.05 3.39 6.37
N TYR A 146 6.44 3.56 7.61
CA TYR A 146 7.32 4.63 8.02
C TYR A 146 8.77 4.14 8.07
N PHE A 147 9.64 4.75 7.27
CA PHE A 147 11.05 4.40 7.18
C PHE A 147 11.87 5.21 8.16
N LEU A 148 12.48 4.53 9.11
CA LEU A 148 13.39 5.12 10.08
C LEU A 148 14.83 5.03 9.59
N ASN A 149 15.62 6.10 9.82
CA ASN A 149 17.01 6.12 9.46
C ASN A 149 17.84 5.26 10.44
N PRO A 150 18.46 4.17 9.99
CA PRO A 150 19.22 3.27 10.85
C PRO A 150 20.52 3.90 11.38
N GLY A 151 21.00 4.99 10.77
CA GLY A 151 22.21 5.70 11.20
C GLY A 151 21.98 6.70 12.33
N SER A 152 20.74 6.96 12.73
CA SER A 152 20.45 7.87 13.84
C SER A 152 20.65 7.16 15.19
N ARG A 153 21.14 7.90 16.20
CA ARG A 153 21.32 7.37 17.58
C ARG A 153 20.01 7.20 18.35
N GLY A 154 18.90 7.00 17.67
CA GLY A 154 17.56 6.88 18.23
C GLY A 154 16.52 7.58 17.37
N LEU A 155 15.27 7.59 17.85
CA LEU A 155 14.18 8.32 17.20
C LEU A 155 14.44 9.82 17.33
N ARG A 156 14.28 10.54 16.23
CA ARG A 156 14.37 12.01 16.24
C ARG A 156 13.04 12.59 16.75
N PRO A 157 13.03 13.85 17.23
CA PRO A 157 11.78 14.50 17.61
C PRO A 157 10.72 14.55 16.50
N LEU A 158 11.16 14.45 15.23
CA LEU A 158 10.28 14.40 14.07
C LEU A 158 9.63 13.01 13.88
N ASP A 159 10.23 11.97 14.44
CA ASP A 159 9.78 10.59 14.29
C ASP A 159 8.79 10.18 15.40
N VAL A 160 8.59 11.06 16.41
CA VAL A 160 7.69 10.90 17.56
C VAL A 160 6.47 11.79 17.43
#